data_5edbc094aaa7f7b0a9b87d3a3386c784
#
_entry.id   5edbc094aaa7f7b0a9b87d3a3386c784
#
_cell.length_a   1.000
_cell.length_b   1.000
_cell.length_c   1.000
_cell.angle_alpha   90.00
_cell.angle_beta   90.00
_cell.angle_gamma   90.00
#
_symmetry.space_group_name_H-M   'P 1'
#
loop_
_entity.id
_entity.type
_entity.pdbx_description
1 polymer ?
#
loop_
_entity_poly.entity_id
_entity_poly.type
_entity_poly.pdbx_seq_one_letter_code
_entity_poly.pdbx_strand_id
1 'polypeptide(L)'
;MKNIIVLLSFFSTFLSAANWLMLQGSESKVGHHPWGFLQLRFQDNGGEVQINNGINKTPFSYIKPTLQHQSELQVARARLGLRGSLDDANKINYFLLGEVAQNGVNNSLATHTDNYLMDASITLKHLPLYIRFGRFKYAGSEEGNMARFASPFIVFSTVGDQLMLERFLDTKTPYVSNPDLYIAKPAEGTGAYRDTGIQLFQSFKLAQASYLTLSYMLGSGTGIKNEIDFHNHTHYGYVSYENILGKGKGYKQEAFKLYAWHQDGQRDLADRIRYGLGTTYFYDKLHLEAEYMKGKGMIYTGAKDTDNNINTNNWQYSLQASKKNEADGYYLLGTYELAKQFELIARYDVYNRMTNLKNEYRQFKTLTTGISYKLKDYDRVDINYAYNKASAPHNQAADQILKSFGNLLSIQYTIVLK
;
A
#
# COMPACT_ATOMS: atom_id res chain seq x y z
N MET A 1 34.74 -23.74 2.71
CA MET A 1 34.52 -22.32 2.41
C MET A 1 34.99 -21.86 1.02
N LYS A 2 35.84 -22.59 0.30
CA LYS A 2 36.24 -22.21 -1.08
C LYS A 2 35.21 -22.54 -2.18
N ASN A 3 34.28 -23.46 -1.96
CA ASN A 3 33.32 -23.92 -2.99
C ASN A 3 32.03 -23.08 -3.08
N ILE A 4 31.75 -22.18 -2.15
CA ILE A 4 30.55 -21.30 -2.19
C ILE A 4 30.82 -20.04 -3.02
N ILE A 5 32.07 -19.63 -3.15
CA ILE A 5 32.48 -18.43 -3.90
C ILE A 5 32.47 -18.67 -5.41
N VAL A 6 32.63 -19.91 -5.86
CA VAL A 6 32.70 -20.26 -7.30
C VAL A 6 31.28 -20.28 -7.94
N LEU A 7 30.22 -20.48 -7.18
CA LEU A 7 28.85 -20.45 -7.73
C LEU A 7 28.30 -19.04 -7.99
N LEU A 8 28.92 -18.02 -7.43
CA LEU A 8 28.51 -16.61 -7.59
C LEU A 8 29.13 -15.90 -8.80
N SER A 9 30.14 -16.48 -9.43
CA SER A 9 30.89 -15.83 -10.50
C SER A 9 30.39 -16.09 -11.93
N PHE A 10 29.36 -16.90 -12.14
CA PHE A 10 28.86 -17.25 -13.48
C PHE A 10 27.60 -16.50 -13.96
N PHE A 11 27.08 -15.53 -13.19
CA PHE A 11 25.81 -14.87 -13.52
C PHE A 11 25.91 -13.37 -13.82
N SER A 12 26.93 -12.94 -14.54
CA SER A 12 27.01 -11.55 -15.01
C SER A 12 26.54 -11.45 -16.47
N THR A 13 25.26 -11.72 -16.75
CA THR A 13 24.70 -11.43 -18.08
C THR A 13 23.35 -10.79 -17.97
N PHE A 14 23.30 -9.50 -18.36
CA PHE A 14 22.13 -8.72 -18.78
C PHE A 14 20.83 -9.00 -18.02
N LEU A 15 20.68 -8.34 -16.88
CA LEU A 15 19.43 -8.25 -16.15
C LEU A 15 18.42 -7.42 -16.94
N SER A 16 17.66 -8.06 -17.81
CA SER A 16 16.31 -7.57 -18.09
C SER A 16 15.57 -7.72 -16.77
N ALA A 17 15.23 -6.62 -16.14
CA ALA A 17 14.60 -6.65 -14.85
C ALA A 17 13.28 -7.41 -14.92
N ALA A 18 13.27 -8.59 -14.36
CA ALA A 18 12.11 -9.42 -14.26
C ALA A 18 11.10 -8.89 -13.22
N ASN A 19 11.57 -8.22 -12.19
CA ASN A 19 10.71 -7.75 -11.12
C ASN A 19 10.80 -6.23 -10.96
N TRP A 20 9.85 -5.53 -11.55
CA TRP A 20 9.81 -4.07 -11.55
C TRP A 20 9.66 -3.44 -10.15
N LEU A 21 9.14 -4.18 -9.16
CA LEU A 21 9.02 -3.71 -7.77
C LEU A 21 10.38 -3.37 -7.17
N MET A 22 11.41 -4.13 -7.55
CA MET A 22 12.77 -3.91 -7.05
C MET A 22 13.47 -2.73 -7.72
N LEU A 23 12.90 -2.19 -8.79
CA LEU A 23 13.60 -1.27 -9.68
C LEU A 23 13.42 0.21 -9.37
N GLN A 24 12.74 0.58 -8.31
CA GLN A 24 12.48 1.98 -7.96
C GLN A 24 13.74 2.87 -8.08
N GLY A 25 13.84 3.60 -9.19
CA GLY A 25 15.00 4.43 -9.51
C GLY A 25 16.26 3.69 -9.94
N SER A 26 16.40 2.39 -9.69
CA SER A 26 17.62 1.63 -9.99
C SER A 26 17.89 1.38 -11.48
N GLU A 27 16.87 1.55 -12.33
CA GLU A 27 16.98 1.50 -13.79
C GLU A 27 16.91 2.91 -14.44
N SER A 28 17.25 3.93 -13.69
CA SER A 28 17.30 5.29 -14.20
C SER A 28 18.41 5.46 -15.24
N LYS A 29 18.17 6.30 -16.21
CA LYS A 29 19.20 6.71 -17.19
C LYS A 29 20.25 7.56 -16.50
N VAL A 30 21.43 7.63 -17.12
CA VAL A 30 22.49 8.57 -16.72
C VAL A 30 21.96 10.00 -16.73
N GLY A 31 22.39 10.81 -15.76
CA GLY A 31 21.94 12.18 -15.57
C GLY A 31 20.78 12.33 -14.60
N HIS A 32 20.11 13.47 -14.66
CA HIS A 32 19.07 13.89 -13.74
C HIS A 32 17.75 14.05 -14.48
N HIS A 33 16.75 13.25 -14.12
CA HIS A 33 15.45 13.23 -14.80
C HIS A 33 14.35 13.65 -13.84
N PRO A 34 13.83 14.89 -13.93
CA PRO A 34 12.66 15.30 -13.19
C PRO A 34 11.42 14.54 -13.68
N TRP A 35 10.51 14.27 -12.80
CA TRP A 35 9.22 13.62 -13.10
C TRP A 35 8.22 13.93 -12.01
N GLY A 36 6.95 13.68 -12.28
CA GLY A 36 5.93 13.88 -11.29
C GLY A 36 4.55 13.50 -11.78
N PHE A 37 3.57 13.65 -10.92
CA PHE A 37 2.17 13.49 -11.29
C PHE A 37 1.24 14.22 -10.33
N LEU A 38 0.07 14.59 -10.85
CA LEU A 38 -1.03 15.19 -10.13
C LEU A 38 -2.25 14.27 -10.24
N GLN A 39 -2.97 14.10 -9.12
CA GLN A 39 -4.26 13.39 -9.07
C GLN A 39 -5.30 14.28 -8.40
N LEU A 40 -6.30 14.69 -9.20
CA LEU A 40 -7.50 15.35 -8.72
C LEU A 40 -8.59 14.30 -8.55
N ARG A 41 -9.25 14.29 -7.40
CA ARG A 41 -10.19 13.23 -7.04
C ARG A 41 -11.48 13.80 -6.48
N PHE A 42 -12.60 13.36 -7.03
CA PHE A 42 -13.91 13.47 -6.44
C PHE A 42 -14.30 12.13 -5.81
N GLN A 43 -14.87 12.15 -4.62
CA GLN A 43 -15.43 10.97 -3.96
C GLN A 43 -16.77 11.33 -3.32
N ASP A 44 -17.71 10.37 -3.40
CA ASP A 44 -19.01 10.46 -2.75
C ASP A 44 -19.32 9.13 -2.05
N ASN A 45 -19.61 9.21 -0.76
CA ASN A 45 -19.95 8.06 0.07
C ASN A 45 -21.44 8.05 0.39
N GLY A 46 -22.17 7.09 -0.16
CA GLY A 46 -23.64 6.96 -0.03
C GLY A 46 -24.14 6.39 1.30
N GLY A 47 -23.28 6.28 2.34
CA GLY A 47 -23.71 5.79 3.65
C GLY A 47 -24.50 6.84 4.46
N GLU A 48 -25.06 6.40 5.59
CA GLU A 48 -25.72 7.32 6.54
C GLU A 48 -24.73 8.35 7.07
N VAL A 49 -25.18 9.59 7.14
CA VAL A 49 -24.37 10.73 7.57
C VAL A 49 -24.49 10.91 9.07
N GLN A 50 -23.37 11.02 9.74
CA GLN A 50 -23.30 11.46 11.12
C GLN A 50 -22.56 12.77 11.23
N ILE A 51 -23.09 13.69 12.04
CA ILE A 51 -22.46 14.98 12.30
C ILE A 51 -21.52 14.81 13.48
N ASN A 52 -20.21 15.01 13.25
CA ASN A 52 -19.21 15.04 14.29
C ASN A 52 -18.42 16.34 14.17
N ASN A 53 -18.48 17.20 15.19
CA ASN A 53 -17.82 18.50 15.22
C ASN A 53 -18.13 19.39 13.99
N GLY A 54 -19.37 19.36 13.50
CA GLY A 54 -19.79 20.11 12.31
C GLY A 54 -19.37 19.50 10.98
N ILE A 55 -18.76 18.33 10.97
CA ILE A 55 -18.34 17.63 9.78
C ILE A 55 -19.29 16.45 9.53
N ASN A 56 -19.90 16.41 8.35
CA ASN A 56 -20.75 15.30 7.92
C ASN A 56 -19.87 14.13 7.47
N LYS A 57 -19.80 13.09 8.29
CA LYS A 57 -19.08 11.85 7.94
C LYS A 57 -19.99 10.65 8.06
N THR A 58 -19.82 9.70 7.16
CA THR A 58 -20.38 8.38 7.39
C THR A 58 -19.52 7.63 8.41
N PRO A 59 -20.09 6.72 9.23
CA PRO A 59 -19.32 5.94 10.20
C PRO A 59 -18.11 5.23 9.59
N PHE A 60 -18.15 4.95 8.30
CA PHE A 60 -17.15 4.19 7.57
C PHE A 60 -16.25 5.03 6.66
N SER A 61 -16.48 6.31 6.51
CA SER A 61 -15.45 7.20 5.97
C SER A 61 -14.20 7.21 6.86
N TYR A 62 -14.35 6.75 8.07
CA TYR A 62 -13.26 6.53 9.02
C TYR A 62 -12.37 5.33 8.70
N ILE A 63 -12.88 4.34 7.98
CA ILE A 63 -12.04 3.29 7.39
C ILE A 63 -11.26 3.84 6.20
N LYS A 64 -11.81 4.88 5.55
CA LYS A 64 -11.14 5.60 4.45
C LYS A 64 -11.00 7.08 4.83
N PRO A 65 -10.02 7.41 5.65
CA PRO A 65 -9.86 8.75 6.23
C PRO A 65 -9.54 9.85 5.21
N THR A 66 -9.42 9.50 3.94
CA THR A 66 -9.30 10.47 2.84
C THR A 66 -10.57 11.30 2.63
N LEU A 67 -11.71 10.85 3.14
CA LEU A 67 -12.97 11.58 3.08
C LEU A 67 -13.22 12.29 4.41
N GLN A 68 -13.19 13.61 4.39
CA GLN A 68 -13.62 14.44 5.53
C GLN A 68 -15.12 14.73 5.50
N HIS A 69 -15.68 14.78 4.31
CA HIS A 69 -17.10 15.00 4.06
C HIS A 69 -17.69 13.82 3.29
N GLN A 70 -19.02 13.75 3.24
CA GLN A 70 -19.72 12.72 2.47
C GLN A 70 -19.36 12.80 0.98
N SER A 71 -19.32 14.01 0.44
CA SER A 71 -18.86 14.30 -0.94
C SER A 71 -17.71 15.28 -0.88
N GLU A 72 -16.63 14.98 -1.56
CA GLU A 72 -15.41 15.81 -1.50
C GLU A 72 -14.64 15.80 -2.82
N LEU A 73 -14.17 16.98 -3.23
CA LEU A 73 -13.19 17.15 -4.30
C LEU A 73 -11.85 17.54 -3.67
N GLN A 74 -10.80 16.81 -3.96
CA GLN A 74 -9.48 17.03 -3.35
C GLN A 74 -8.33 16.84 -4.34
N VAL A 75 -7.20 17.49 -4.03
CA VAL A 75 -5.90 17.14 -4.61
C VAL A 75 -5.40 15.90 -3.88
N ALA A 76 -5.70 14.73 -4.44
CA ALA A 76 -5.37 13.47 -3.78
C ALA A 76 -3.87 13.18 -3.73
N ARG A 77 -3.13 13.61 -4.78
CA ARG A 77 -1.66 13.51 -4.82
C ARG A 77 -1.10 14.60 -5.73
N ALA A 78 -0.06 15.26 -5.24
CA ALA A 78 0.81 16.12 -6.04
C ALA A 78 2.25 15.71 -5.73
N ARG A 79 2.86 14.95 -6.62
CA ARG A 79 4.20 14.38 -6.43
C ARG A 79 5.17 14.92 -7.44
N LEU A 80 6.31 15.35 -6.93
CA LEU A 80 7.46 15.78 -7.74
C LEU A 80 8.69 15.00 -7.30
N GLY A 81 9.47 14.55 -8.25
CA GLY A 81 10.63 13.73 -8.00
C GLY A 81 11.77 13.95 -8.97
N LEU A 82 12.91 13.46 -8.58
CA LEU A 82 14.13 13.45 -9.36
C LEU A 82 14.75 12.06 -9.28
N ARG A 83 15.15 11.52 -10.41
CA ARG A 83 15.81 10.21 -10.48
C ARG A 83 16.91 10.23 -11.54
N GLY A 84 17.89 9.34 -11.35
CA GLY A 84 18.97 9.27 -12.32
C GLY A 84 20.09 8.38 -11.86
N SER A 85 21.21 8.47 -12.57
CA SER A 85 22.48 7.87 -12.19
C SER A 85 23.51 8.95 -11.93
N LEU A 86 24.30 8.77 -10.89
CA LEU A 86 25.41 9.65 -10.50
C LEU A 86 26.70 9.30 -11.25
N ASP A 87 26.72 8.15 -11.93
CA ASP A 87 27.89 7.67 -12.68
C ASP A 87 27.49 7.26 -14.12
N ASP A 88 28.41 7.40 -15.06
CA ASP A 88 28.23 7.06 -16.46
C ASP A 88 27.98 5.56 -16.71
N ALA A 89 28.47 4.72 -15.81
CA ALA A 89 28.25 3.27 -15.84
C ALA A 89 26.86 2.85 -15.37
N ASN A 90 26.03 3.80 -14.91
CA ASN A 90 24.68 3.57 -14.37
C ASN A 90 24.65 2.58 -13.20
N LYS A 91 25.68 2.63 -12.35
CA LYS A 91 25.83 1.73 -11.20
C LYS A 91 25.50 2.37 -9.85
N ILE A 92 25.42 3.70 -9.81
CA ILE A 92 25.03 4.47 -8.63
C ILE A 92 23.74 5.23 -8.97
N ASN A 93 22.60 4.65 -8.69
CA ASN A 93 21.31 5.27 -8.97
C ASN A 93 20.73 5.95 -7.74
N TYR A 94 20.00 7.02 -7.94
CA TYR A 94 19.27 7.71 -6.88
C TYR A 94 17.80 7.93 -7.25
N PHE A 95 17.00 8.08 -6.22
CA PHE A 95 15.56 8.34 -6.37
C PHE A 95 15.08 9.25 -5.24
N LEU A 96 14.54 10.40 -5.61
CA LEU A 96 13.94 11.37 -4.70
C LEU A 96 12.47 11.59 -5.10
N LEU A 97 11.57 11.67 -4.14
CA LEU A 97 10.16 11.92 -4.35
C LEU A 97 9.56 12.68 -3.17
N GLY A 98 9.07 13.88 -3.44
CA GLY A 98 8.27 14.66 -2.50
C GLY A 98 6.78 14.58 -2.83
N GLU A 99 5.94 14.76 -1.83
CA GLU A 99 4.49 14.87 -1.97
C GLU A 99 3.97 16.08 -1.21
N VAL A 100 3.10 16.83 -1.90
CA VAL A 100 2.32 17.94 -1.33
C VAL A 100 0.88 17.66 -1.68
N ALA A 101 0.15 17.01 -0.79
CA ALA A 101 -1.27 16.74 -1.00
C ALA A 101 -1.94 16.25 0.28
N GLN A 102 -3.24 16.42 0.31
CA GLN A 102 -4.10 15.94 1.37
C GLN A 102 -4.62 14.54 0.99
N ASN A 103 -4.04 13.51 1.56
CA ASN A 103 -4.52 12.14 1.35
C ASN A 103 -4.24 11.25 2.57
N GLY A 104 -5.03 10.19 2.72
CA GLY A 104 -4.91 9.30 3.85
C GLY A 104 -3.78 8.26 3.72
N VAL A 105 -2.88 8.38 2.76
CA VAL A 105 -1.73 7.49 2.61
C VAL A 105 -0.54 7.98 3.43
N ASN A 106 -0.30 9.28 3.39
CA ASN A 106 0.78 9.95 4.12
C ASN A 106 0.27 10.72 5.33
N ASN A 107 -1.01 11.04 5.39
CA ASN A 107 -1.67 11.66 6.53
C ASN A 107 -2.93 10.86 6.86
N SER A 108 -2.92 10.15 7.99
CA SER A 108 -4.02 9.27 8.40
C SER A 108 -5.32 10.00 8.69
N LEU A 109 -5.23 11.25 9.10
CA LEU A 109 -6.40 12.08 9.43
C LEU A 109 -6.89 12.91 8.26
N ALA A 110 -6.07 13.10 7.23
CA ALA A 110 -6.31 13.99 6.09
C ALA A 110 -6.69 15.44 6.50
N THR A 111 -6.27 15.86 7.71
CA THR A 111 -6.65 17.14 8.30
C THR A 111 -5.73 18.28 7.92
N HIS A 112 -4.53 17.96 7.46
CA HIS A 112 -3.49 18.94 7.13
C HIS A 112 -2.84 18.63 5.78
N THR A 113 -2.43 19.67 5.09
CA THR A 113 -1.56 19.56 3.91
C THR A 113 -0.12 19.57 4.39
N ASP A 114 0.46 18.39 4.51
CA ASP A 114 1.86 18.26 4.92
C ASP A 114 2.74 17.96 3.71
N ASN A 115 3.95 18.48 3.75
CA ASN A 115 4.99 18.17 2.78
C ASN A 115 5.76 16.96 3.26
N TYR A 116 5.76 15.89 2.49
CA TYR A 116 6.47 14.67 2.86
C TYR A 116 7.56 14.33 1.87
N LEU A 117 8.74 14.01 2.40
CA LEU A 117 9.76 13.31 1.64
C LEU A 117 9.37 11.82 1.59
N MET A 118 8.74 11.41 0.50
CA MET A 118 8.23 10.04 0.35
C MET A 118 9.35 9.04 0.10
N ASP A 119 10.25 9.35 -0.82
CA ASP A 119 11.39 8.50 -1.16
C ASP A 119 12.66 9.34 -1.22
N ALA A 120 13.75 8.84 -0.63
CA ALA A 120 15.10 9.36 -0.73
C ALA A 120 16.06 8.19 -0.62
N SER A 121 16.55 7.69 -1.74
CA SER A 121 17.36 6.47 -1.74
C SER A 121 18.47 6.49 -2.78
N ILE A 122 19.52 5.74 -2.48
CA ILE A 122 20.63 5.45 -3.38
C ILE A 122 20.73 3.93 -3.53
N THR A 123 20.94 3.47 -4.77
CA THR A 123 21.11 2.06 -5.10
C THR A 123 22.50 1.84 -5.72
N LEU A 124 23.30 0.98 -5.12
CA LEU A 124 24.61 0.57 -5.62
C LEU A 124 24.47 -0.77 -6.35
N LYS A 125 24.99 -0.84 -7.60
CA LYS A 125 24.95 -2.01 -8.48
C LYS A 125 26.34 -2.54 -8.83
N HIS A 126 27.35 -2.19 -8.05
CA HIS A 126 28.74 -2.62 -8.29
C HIS A 126 29.00 -4.07 -7.86
N LEU A 127 28.18 -4.60 -6.97
CA LEU A 127 28.29 -5.94 -6.43
C LEU A 127 27.28 -6.89 -7.13
N PRO A 128 27.48 -8.20 -7.03
CA PRO A 128 26.50 -9.18 -7.49
C PRO A 128 25.12 -9.02 -6.88
N LEU A 129 25.03 -8.51 -5.65
CA LEU A 129 23.78 -8.08 -5.00
C LEU A 129 23.66 -6.56 -5.08
N TYR A 130 22.49 -6.08 -5.41
CA TYR A 130 22.18 -4.65 -5.33
C TYR A 130 21.96 -4.25 -3.89
N ILE A 131 22.54 -3.13 -3.50
CA ILE A 131 22.39 -2.54 -2.17
C ILE A 131 21.67 -1.23 -2.33
N ARG A 132 20.50 -1.10 -1.68
CA ARG A 132 19.76 0.17 -1.60
C ARG A 132 19.72 0.63 -0.17
N PHE A 133 19.93 1.92 0.05
CA PHE A 133 19.78 2.53 1.36
C PHE A 133 19.07 3.87 1.28
N GLY A 134 18.43 4.24 2.38
CA GLY A 134 17.58 5.43 2.49
C GLY A 134 16.13 5.07 2.73
N ARG A 135 15.21 5.96 2.33
CA ARG A 135 13.76 5.76 2.41
C ARG A 135 13.21 5.36 1.06
N PHE A 136 12.48 4.26 1.03
CA PHE A 136 11.90 3.72 -0.20
C PHE A 136 10.78 2.72 0.12
N LYS A 137 10.01 2.32 -0.89
CA LYS A 137 9.04 1.24 -0.74
C LYS A 137 9.74 -0.09 -0.50
N TYR A 138 9.41 -0.76 0.60
CA TYR A 138 9.88 -2.13 0.85
C TYR A 138 9.22 -3.13 -0.12
N ALA A 139 9.90 -4.24 -0.41
CA ALA A 139 9.31 -5.33 -1.18
C ALA A 139 8.22 -6.03 -0.35
N GLY A 140 7.06 -6.25 -0.94
CA GLY A 140 5.90 -6.78 -0.25
C GLY A 140 4.68 -6.86 -1.16
N SER A 141 3.52 -6.42 -0.67
CA SER A 141 2.26 -6.42 -1.43
C SER A 141 2.38 -5.76 -2.80
N GLU A 142 1.88 -6.44 -3.82
CA GLU A 142 1.89 -5.94 -5.21
C GLU A 142 1.08 -4.65 -5.33
N GLU A 143 -0.15 -4.63 -4.79
CA GLU A 143 -1.01 -3.44 -4.81
C GLU A 143 -0.32 -2.23 -4.16
N GLY A 144 0.39 -2.45 -3.06
CA GLY A 144 1.14 -1.40 -2.37
C GLY A 144 2.32 -0.88 -3.17
N ASN A 145 2.99 -1.76 -3.86
CA ASN A 145 4.18 -1.44 -4.64
C ASN A 145 3.86 -0.85 -6.02
N MET A 146 2.68 -1.08 -6.55
CA MET A 146 2.26 -0.48 -7.82
C MET A 146 2.31 1.05 -7.72
N ALA A 147 2.84 1.69 -8.77
CA ALA A 147 2.88 3.15 -8.86
C ALA A 147 1.44 3.68 -8.97
N ARG A 148 1.06 4.60 -8.07
CA ARG A 148 -0.35 5.09 -8.00
C ARG A 148 -0.82 5.79 -9.27
N PHE A 149 0.08 6.43 -10.02
CA PHE A 149 -0.28 6.98 -11.32
C PHE A 149 -0.57 5.90 -12.38
N ALA A 150 -0.11 4.67 -12.16
CA ALA A 150 -0.30 3.55 -13.07
C ALA A 150 -1.55 2.71 -12.76
N SER A 151 -1.99 2.69 -11.50
CA SER A 151 -3.16 1.92 -11.07
C SER A 151 -4.47 2.58 -11.47
N PRO A 152 -5.39 1.89 -12.17
CA PRO A 152 -6.73 2.40 -12.47
C PRO A 152 -7.69 2.28 -11.26
N PHE A 153 -7.31 1.55 -10.22
CA PHE A 153 -8.04 1.51 -8.97
C PHE A 153 -7.68 2.73 -8.13
N ILE A 154 -8.64 3.63 -7.93
CA ILE A 154 -8.47 4.91 -7.25
C ILE A 154 -8.09 4.73 -5.78
N VAL A 155 -8.73 3.76 -5.11
CA VAL A 155 -8.46 3.39 -3.72
C VAL A 155 -7.84 1.99 -3.64
N PHE A 156 -7.13 1.72 -2.55
CA PHE A 156 -6.63 0.38 -2.26
C PHE A 156 -7.76 -0.59 -1.92
N SER A 157 -7.50 -1.88 -2.01
CA SER A 157 -8.35 -2.90 -1.40
C SER A 157 -8.51 -2.62 0.10
N THR A 158 -9.61 -3.06 0.70
CA THR A 158 -9.81 -2.86 2.13
C THR A 158 -8.73 -3.55 2.94
N VAL A 159 -8.30 -4.74 2.53
CA VAL A 159 -7.20 -5.45 3.20
C VAL A 159 -5.87 -4.69 3.08
N GLY A 160 -5.52 -4.18 1.90
CA GLY A 160 -4.31 -3.37 1.71
C GLY A 160 -4.35 -2.06 2.48
N ASP A 161 -5.50 -1.40 2.51
CA ASP A 161 -5.71 -0.14 3.21
C ASP A 161 -5.58 -0.29 4.73
N GLN A 162 -6.25 -1.27 5.31
CA GLN A 162 -6.30 -1.45 6.76
C GLN A 162 -5.09 -2.16 7.32
N LEU A 163 -4.61 -3.21 6.64
CA LEU A 163 -3.55 -4.06 7.15
C LEU A 163 -2.16 -3.54 6.81
N MET A 164 -1.97 -2.95 5.62
CA MET A 164 -0.67 -2.56 5.11
C MET A 164 -0.39 -1.06 5.18
N LEU A 165 -1.38 -0.21 4.95
CA LEU A 165 -1.23 1.23 5.16
C LEU A 165 -1.27 1.60 6.65
N GLU A 166 -1.87 0.72 7.47
CA GLU A 166 -1.96 0.92 8.91
C GLU A 166 -2.55 2.28 9.22
N ARG A 167 -3.71 2.54 8.64
CA ARG A 167 -4.40 3.80 8.85
C ARG A 167 -4.99 3.83 10.23
N PHE A 168 -4.49 4.77 11.00
CA PHE A 168 -4.91 5.00 12.36
C PHE A 168 -5.68 6.28 12.45
N LEU A 169 -6.72 6.21 13.22
CA LEU A 169 -7.41 7.36 13.70
C LEU A 169 -6.95 7.60 15.13
N ASP A 170 -6.59 8.83 15.45
CA ASP A 170 -6.09 9.19 16.75
C ASP A 170 -7.17 9.15 17.84
N THR A 171 -6.81 8.60 18.97
CA THR A 171 -7.49 8.90 20.21
C THR A 171 -6.54 9.66 21.12
N LYS A 172 -6.90 10.87 21.45
CA LYS A 172 -6.18 11.68 22.47
C LYS A 172 -6.31 11.12 23.88
N THR A 173 -7.02 10.03 24.10
CA THR A 173 -7.22 9.44 25.42
C THR A 173 -6.26 8.29 25.65
N PRO A 174 -5.36 8.40 26.62
CA PRO A 174 -4.57 7.27 27.07
C PRO A 174 -5.51 6.29 27.77
N TYR A 175 -5.72 5.13 27.16
CA TYR A 175 -6.43 4.04 27.81
C TYR A 175 -5.42 3.14 28.52
N VAL A 176 -5.39 3.15 29.84
CA VAL A 176 -4.33 2.51 30.62
C VAL A 176 -4.83 1.36 31.49
N SER A 177 -6.03 0.87 31.30
CA SER A 177 -6.56 -0.14 32.21
C SER A 177 -6.24 -1.60 31.82
N ASN A 178 -5.68 -1.84 30.64
CA ASN A 178 -5.28 -3.19 30.23
C ASN A 178 -3.88 -3.16 29.59
N PRO A 179 -2.85 -3.76 30.20
CA PRO A 179 -1.49 -3.80 29.66
C PRO A 179 -1.35 -4.57 28.32
N ASP A 180 -2.35 -5.37 27.95
CA ASP A 180 -2.41 -6.05 26.65
C ASP A 180 -2.99 -5.17 25.54
N LEU A 181 -3.51 -4.00 25.89
CA LEU A 181 -4.06 -3.02 24.96
C LEU A 181 -3.08 -1.87 24.79
N TYR A 182 -2.41 -1.83 23.66
CA TYR A 182 -1.58 -0.71 23.28
C TYR A 182 -2.41 0.26 22.42
N ILE A 183 -2.55 1.50 22.88
CA ILE A 183 -3.14 2.57 22.09
C ILE A 183 -2.00 3.24 21.36
N ALA A 184 -1.85 2.94 20.09
CA ALA A 184 -0.94 3.70 19.25
C ALA A 184 -1.47 5.14 19.16
N LYS A 185 -0.64 6.11 19.46
CA LYS A 185 -0.86 7.47 18.98
C LYS A 185 -1.00 7.39 17.46
N PRO A 186 -1.80 8.28 16.83
CA PRO A 186 -1.84 8.32 15.39
C PRO A 186 -0.41 8.50 14.96
N ALA A 187 0.07 7.53 14.29
CA ALA A 187 1.36 7.69 13.76
C ALA A 187 1.22 8.73 12.66
N GLU A 188 1.72 9.90 12.92
CA GLU A 188 1.96 10.89 11.90
C GLU A 188 2.69 10.17 10.77
N GLY A 189 2.01 10.02 9.62
CA GLY A 189 2.59 9.39 8.44
C GLY A 189 3.02 7.94 8.65
N THR A 190 2.08 7.06 8.88
CA THR A 190 2.37 5.63 8.90
C THR A 190 2.79 5.10 7.54
N GLY A 191 3.56 4.12 7.55
CA GLY A 191 4.04 3.22 6.51
C GLY A 191 4.04 3.68 5.06
N ALA A 192 2.91 4.03 4.50
CA ALA A 192 2.76 4.35 3.07
C ALA A 192 3.50 3.36 2.15
N TYR A 193 3.60 2.09 2.59
CA TYR A 193 4.42 1.02 2.01
C TYR A 193 5.93 1.35 1.97
N ARG A 194 6.39 2.24 2.85
CA ARG A 194 7.78 2.71 2.91
C ARG A 194 8.38 2.51 4.28
N ASP A 195 9.69 2.41 4.28
CA ASP A 195 10.48 2.49 5.49
C ASP A 195 11.88 3.04 5.16
N THR A 196 12.60 3.48 6.18
CA THR A 196 13.99 3.90 6.06
C THR A 196 14.91 2.75 6.49
N GLY A 197 15.86 2.36 5.63
CA GLY A 197 16.72 1.23 5.95
C GLY A 197 17.69 0.86 4.84
N ILE A 198 18.16 -0.39 4.92
CA ILE A 198 19.09 -0.99 3.97
C ILE A 198 18.45 -2.23 3.38
N GLN A 199 18.44 -2.31 2.06
CA GLN A 199 17.89 -3.44 1.29
C GLN A 199 18.97 -4.09 0.44
N LEU A 200 19.03 -5.40 0.50
CA LEU A 200 19.80 -6.26 -0.39
C LEU A 200 18.82 -6.97 -1.32
N PHE A 201 19.04 -6.92 -2.62
CA PHE A 201 18.15 -7.59 -3.57
C PHE A 201 18.85 -7.99 -4.85
N GLN A 202 18.34 -9.03 -5.51
CA GLN A 202 18.81 -9.47 -6.82
C GLN A 202 17.74 -10.32 -7.50
N SER A 203 17.73 -10.24 -8.85
CA SER A 203 16.97 -11.12 -9.71
C SER A 203 17.91 -12.07 -10.45
N PHE A 204 17.75 -13.36 -10.23
CA PHE A 204 18.54 -14.41 -10.83
C PHE A 204 17.80 -15.02 -12.02
N LYS A 205 18.45 -15.04 -13.16
CA LYS A 205 17.90 -15.72 -14.35
C LYS A 205 18.05 -17.24 -14.16
N LEU A 206 16.93 -17.95 -14.09
CA LEU A 206 16.90 -19.41 -13.95
C LEU A 206 16.88 -20.12 -15.30
N ALA A 207 16.14 -19.56 -16.26
CA ALA A 207 15.99 -20.07 -17.64
C ALA A 207 15.83 -18.89 -18.61
N GLN A 208 15.62 -19.16 -19.89
CA GLN A 208 15.54 -18.12 -20.92
C GLN A 208 14.54 -17.01 -20.59
N ALA A 209 13.38 -17.36 -20.03
CA ALA A 209 12.30 -16.44 -19.68
C ALA A 209 11.94 -16.43 -18.18
N SER A 210 12.65 -17.16 -17.33
CA SER A 210 12.30 -17.35 -15.93
C SER A 210 13.30 -16.71 -15.00
N TYR A 211 12.81 -16.05 -13.96
CA TYR A 211 13.61 -15.32 -12.99
C TYR A 211 13.15 -15.61 -11.56
N LEU A 212 14.12 -15.67 -10.64
CA LEU A 212 13.90 -15.70 -9.21
C LEU A 212 14.42 -14.39 -8.61
N THR A 213 13.54 -13.65 -7.96
CA THR A 213 13.94 -12.44 -7.26
C THR A 213 13.91 -12.66 -5.76
N LEU A 214 14.98 -12.28 -5.10
CA LEU A 214 15.10 -12.28 -3.66
C LEU A 214 15.37 -10.86 -3.16
N SER A 215 14.75 -10.50 -2.05
CA SER A 215 15.00 -9.24 -1.38
C SER A 215 14.92 -9.41 0.13
N TYR A 216 15.85 -8.78 0.82
CA TYR A 216 15.81 -8.62 2.26
C TYR A 216 16.15 -7.17 2.62
N MET A 217 15.34 -6.59 3.52
CA MET A 217 15.56 -5.24 4.02
C MET A 217 15.50 -5.25 5.55
N LEU A 218 16.43 -4.53 6.14
CA LEU A 218 16.38 -4.12 7.55
C LEU A 218 15.97 -2.64 7.58
N GLY A 219 14.79 -2.37 8.09
CA GLY A 219 14.22 -1.03 8.19
C GLY A 219 14.07 -0.58 9.64
N SER A 220 13.87 0.72 9.82
CA SER A 220 13.69 1.32 11.14
C SER A 220 12.32 1.01 11.78
N GLY A 221 11.34 0.51 10.98
CA GLY A 221 9.97 0.31 11.46
C GLY A 221 9.15 1.60 11.62
N THR A 222 9.72 2.77 11.34
CA THR A 222 9.07 4.08 11.56
C THR A 222 8.27 4.58 10.35
N GLY A 223 8.33 3.87 9.24
CA GLY A 223 7.63 4.25 8.02
C GLY A 223 8.19 5.52 7.39
N ILE A 224 7.33 6.52 7.14
CA ILE A 224 7.73 7.80 6.55
C ILE A 224 8.04 8.90 7.59
N LYS A 225 8.10 8.57 8.88
CA LYS A 225 8.54 9.51 9.91
C LYS A 225 9.98 9.93 9.67
N ASN A 226 10.32 11.17 10.02
CA ASN A 226 11.68 11.69 9.85
C ASN A 226 12.64 11.20 10.93
N GLU A 227 12.13 10.81 12.09
CA GLU A 227 12.92 10.26 13.17
C GLU A 227 13.19 8.78 12.91
N ILE A 228 14.46 8.41 12.95
CA ILE A 228 14.89 7.02 12.76
C ILE A 228 15.25 6.48 14.13
N ASP A 229 14.42 5.59 14.65
CA ASP A 229 14.73 4.83 15.86
C ASP A 229 14.99 3.38 15.49
N PHE A 230 16.26 2.97 15.60
CA PHE A 230 16.65 1.60 15.32
C PHE A 230 16.33 0.60 16.44
N HIS A 231 15.77 1.05 17.56
CA HIS A 231 15.31 0.13 18.60
C HIS A 231 14.07 -0.68 18.18
N ASN A 232 13.33 -0.17 17.21
CA ASN A 232 12.09 -0.78 16.66
C ASN A 232 12.28 -1.25 15.21
N HIS A 233 13.39 -1.93 14.91
CA HIS A 233 13.68 -2.38 13.55
C HIS A 233 12.64 -3.40 13.03
N THR A 234 12.48 -3.41 11.72
CA THR A 234 11.60 -4.36 11.01
C THR A 234 12.40 -5.08 9.91
N HIS A 235 12.23 -6.38 9.86
CA HIS A 235 12.77 -7.25 8.84
C HIS A 235 11.74 -7.43 7.72
N TYR A 236 12.13 -7.21 6.47
CA TYR A 236 11.28 -7.39 5.31
C TYR A 236 11.91 -8.44 4.39
N GLY A 237 11.28 -9.58 4.24
CA GLY A 237 11.66 -10.64 3.33
C GLY A 237 10.73 -10.71 2.12
N TYR A 238 11.28 -10.96 0.93
CA TYR A 238 10.50 -11.12 -0.30
C TYR A 238 11.15 -12.13 -1.22
N VAL A 239 10.32 -12.95 -1.84
CA VAL A 239 10.72 -13.87 -2.90
C VAL A 239 9.66 -13.85 -4.00
N SER A 240 10.10 -13.89 -5.25
CA SER A 240 9.19 -14.13 -6.38
C SER A 240 9.82 -14.98 -7.46
N TYR A 241 8.99 -15.79 -8.08
CA TYR A 241 9.26 -16.45 -9.35
C TYR A 241 8.46 -15.76 -10.44
N GLU A 242 9.11 -15.39 -11.54
CA GLU A 242 8.48 -14.73 -12.65
C GLU A 242 8.85 -15.44 -13.96
N ASN A 243 7.86 -15.68 -14.79
CA ASN A 243 8.05 -16.20 -16.15
C ASN A 243 7.56 -15.16 -17.16
N ILE A 244 8.47 -14.65 -17.97
CA ILE A 244 8.19 -13.67 -19.02
C ILE A 244 7.48 -14.37 -20.18
N LEU A 245 6.30 -13.90 -20.53
CA LEU A 245 5.45 -14.48 -21.58
C LEU A 245 5.58 -13.72 -22.92
N GLY A 246 5.94 -12.43 -22.85
CA GLY A 246 5.95 -11.60 -24.05
C GLY A 246 6.64 -10.26 -23.84
N LYS A 247 6.04 -9.21 -24.38
CA LYS A 247 6.60 -7.87 -24.47
C LYS A 247 6.26 -7.01 -23.24
N GLY A 248 6.81 -5.82 -23.19
CA GLY A 248 6.52 -4.84 -22.17
C GLY A 248 7.68 -4.60 -21.23
N LYS A 249 7.48 -3.70 -20.27
CA LYS A 249 8.45 -3.35 -19.21
C LYS A 249 7.72 -2.89 -17.96
N GLY A 250 8.32 -3.16 -16.80
CA GLY A 250 7.75 -2.75 -15.52
C GLY A 250 6.41 -3.47 -15.26
N TYR A 251 5.42 -2.75 -14.79
CA TYR A 251 4.09 -3.32 -14.53
C TYR A 251 3.31 -3.71 -15.79
N LYS A 252 3.77 -3.32 -16.98
CA LYS A 252 3.24 -3.74 -18.30
C LYS A 252 4.03 -4.88 -18.92
N GLN A 253 4.92 -5.53 -18.18
CA GLN A 253 5.63 -6.71 -18.66
C GLN A 253 4.64 -7.88 -18.74
N GLU A 254 4.48 -8.45 -19.93
CA GLU A 254 3.70 -9.69 -20.09
C GLU A 254 4.44 -10.82 -19.39
N ALA A 255 3.88 -11.25 -18.27
CA ALA A 255 4.50 -12.22 -17.39
C ALA A 255 3.46 -12.93 -16.50
N PHE A 256 3.82 -14.09 -16.03
CA PHE A 256 3.22 -14.75 -14.89
C PHE A 256 4.19 -14.65 -13.71
N LYS A 257 3.70 -14.24 -12.55
CA LYS A 257 4.51 -14.11 -11.33
C LYS A 257 3.81 -14.76 -10.14
N LEU A 258 4.57 -15.51 -9.35
CA LEU A 258 4.22 -15.94 -7.99
C LEU A 258 5.15 -15.24 -7.02
N TYR A 259 4.63 -14.78 -5.90
CA TYR A 259 5.44 -14.11 -4.89
C TYR A 259 4.95 -14.37 -3.48
N ALA A 260 5.88 -14.29 -2.54
CA ALA A 260 5.58 -14.31 -1.12
C ALA A 260 6.46 -13.28 -0.40
N TRP A 261 5.94 -12.75 0.70
CA TRP A 261 6.66 -11.79 1.50
C TRP A 261 6.32 -11.94 2.98
N HIS A 262 7.26 -11.49 3.81
CA HIS A 262 7.12 -11.50 5.27
C HIS A 262 7.73 -10.22 5.85
N GLN A 263 7.09 -9.68 6.87
CA GLN A 263 7.54 -8.54 7.64
C GLN A 263 7.42 -8.89 9.11
N ASP A 264 8.51 -8.72 9.85
CA ASP A 264 8.58 -8.99 11.27
C ASP A 264 9.32 -7.86 11.96
N GLY A 265 8.65 -7.19 12.87
CA GLY A 265 9.21 -6.07 13.59
C GLY A 265 8.30 -5.58 14.70
N GLN A 266 8.70 -4.46 15.25
CA GLN A 266 7.95 -3.77 16.29
C GLN A 266 7.62 -2.36 15.85
N ARG A 267 6.53 -1.86 16.35
CA ARG A 267 6.17 -0.45 16.21
C ARG A 267 5.64 0.04 17.56
N ASP A 268 6.33 1.01 18.14
CA ASP A 268 5.98 1.59 19.45
C ASP A 268 5.72 0.53 20.54
N LEU A 269 6.60 -0.45 20.69
CA LEU A 269 6.54 -1.54 21.67
C LEU A 269 5.53 -2.66 21.36
N ALA A 270 4.85 -2.62 20.24
CA ALA A 270 3.93 -3.70 19.83
C ALA A 270 4.50 -4.48 18.66
N ASP A 271 4.36 -5.80 18.71
CA ASP A 271 4.75 -6.67 17.62
C ASP A 271 3.91 -6.37 16.38
N ARG A 272 4.57 -6.32 15.23
CA ARG A 272 3.94 -6.09 13.93
C ARG A 272 4.44 -7.14 12.94
N ILE A 273 3.66 -8.19 12.79
CA ILE A 273 3.96 -9.25 11.84
C ILE A 273 2.96 -9.16 10.68
N ARG A 274 3.46 -9.20 9.46
CA ARG A 274 2.67 -9.22 8.23
C ARG A 274 3.26 -10.24 7.27
N TYR A 275 2.42 -10.96 6.56
CA TYR A 275 2.86 -11.82 5.48
C TYR A 275 1.80 -11.95 4.40
N GLY A 276 2.23 -12.25 3.23
CA GLY A 276 1.35 -12.43 2.09
C GLY A 276 1.91 -13.36 1.03
N LEU A 277 0.99 -13.86 0.25
CA LEU A 277 1.22 -14.72 -0.90
C LEU A 277 0.34 -14.24 -2.02
N GLY A 278 0.89 -14.11 -3.22
CA GLY A 278 0.12 -13.63 -4.34
C GLY A 278 0.62 -14.11 -5.70
N THR A 279 -0.15 -13.77 -6.70
CA THR A 279 0.13 -14.07 -8.10
C THR A 279 -0.33 -12.93 -8.99
N THR A 280 0.41 -12.68 -10.07
CA THR A 280 -0.01 -11.78 -11.13
C THR A 280 0.10 -12.49 -12.48
N TYR A 281 -0.82 -12.18 -13.36
CA TYR A 281 -0.79 -12.62 -14.74
C TYR A 281 -1.12 -11.41 -15.63
N PHE A 282 -0.19 -11.07 -16.51
CA PHE A 282 -0.43 -10.04 -17.51
C PHE A 282 -0.06 -10.61 -18.89
N TYR A 283 -1.00 -10.58 -19.81
CA TYR A 283 -0.78 -10.97 -21.19
C TYR A 283 -1.76 -10.23 -22.11
N ASP A 284 -1.22 -9.60 -23.15
CA ASP A 284 -1.94 -8.78 -24.11
C ASP A 284 -2.82 -7.72 -23.42
N LYS A 285 -4.12 -7.93 -23.39
CA LYS A 285 -5.12 -7.00 -22.84
C LYS A 285 -5.59 -7.33 -21.43
N LEU A 286 -5.23 -8.51 -20.93
CA LEU A 286 -5.73 -9.02 -19.66
C LEU A 286 -4.65 -8.92 -18.57
N HIS A 287 -4.99 -8.26 -17.47
CA HIS A 287 -4.22 -8.30 -16.24
C HIS A 287 -5.08 -8.88 -15.11
N LEU A 288 -4.56 -9.89 -14.45
CA LEU A 288 -5.16 -10.51 -13.27
C LEU A 288 -4.17 -10.47 -12.13
N GLU A 289 -4.66 -10.25 -10.93
CA GLU A 289 -3.85 -10.26 -9.71
C GLU A 289 -4.68 -10.81 -8.56
N ALA A 290 -4.05 -11.62 -7.72
CA ALA A 290 -4.63 -12.16 -6.50
C ALA A 290 -3.59 -12.11 -5.39
N GLU A 291 -3.98 -11.68 -4.20
CA GLU A 291 -3.10 -11.66 -3.05
C GLU A 291 -3.89 -11.97 -1.77
N TYR A 292 -3.36 -12.86 -0.95
CA TYR A 292 -3.80 -13.12 0.41
C TYR A 292 -2.80 -12.50 1.39
N MET A 293 -3.31 -11.85 2.42
CA MET A 293 -2.49 -11.22 3.46
C MET A 293 -3.00 -11.62 4.83
N LYS A 294 -2.08 -11.80 5.77
CA LYS A 294 -2.40 -11.97 7.19
C LYS A 294 -1.48 -11.09 8.04
N GLY A 295 -2.02 -10.56 9.14
CA GLY A 295 -1.29 -9.78 10.11
C GLY A 295 -1.56 -10.23 11.53
N LYS A 296 -0.54 -10.05 12.39
CA LYS A 296 -0.62 -10.26 13.82
C LYS A 296 0.03 -9.08 14.53
N GLY A 297 -0.63 -8.62 15.59
CA GLY A 297 -0.25 -7.40 16.28
C GLY A 297 -0.50 -6.14 15.45
N MET A 298 -0.66 -5.03 16.08
CA MET A 298 -0.94 -3.74 15.44
C MET A 298 -2.11 -3.80 14.45
N ILE A 299 -3.20 -4.46 14.85
CA ILE A 299 -4.45 -4.48 14.08
C ILE A 299 -5.37 -3.38 14.62
N TYR A 300 -5.80 -2.51 13.75
CA TYR A 300 -6.58 -1.34 14.10
C TYR A 300 -8.07 -1.63 13.99
N THR A 301 -8.82 -1.23 15.02
CA THR A 301 -10.24 -1.55 15.16
C THR A 301 -11.17 -0.42 14.77
N GLY A 302 -10.64 0.78 14.53
CA GLY A 302 -11.47 1.95 14.28
C GLY A 302 -12.22 2.40 15.53
N ALA A 303 -13.39 3.01 15.34
CA ALA A 303 -14.23 3.46 16.45
C ALA A 303 -14.64 2.28 17.34
N LYS A 304 -14.65 2.52 18.65
CA LYS A 304 -15.19 1.58 19.61
C LYS A 304 -16.71 1.51 19.42
N ASP A 305 -17.18 0.46 18.79
CA ASP A 305 -18.60 0.20 18.55
C ASP A 305 -19.32 -0.43 19.75
N THR A 306 -18.60 -0.57 20.89
CA THR A 306 -19.12 -1.15 22.13
C THR A 306 -19.68 -0.13 23.11
N ASP A 307 -19.43 1.16 22.92
CA ASP A 307 -20.10 2.16 23.71
C ASP A 307 -21.52 2.37 23.17
N ASN A 308 -22.53 1.93 23.91
CA ASN A 308 -23.94 2.18 23.67
C ASN A 308 -24.31 3.69 23.57
N ASN A 309 -23.35 4.56 23.56
CA ASN A 309 -23.44 6.01 23.41
C ASN A 309 -23.14 6.46 21.98
N ILE A 310 -23.77 5.82 21.01
CA ILE A 310 -23.82 6.28 19.61
C ILE A 310 -24.40 7.72 19.51
N ASN A 311 -25.16 8.14 20.51
CA ASN A 311 -25.77 9.47 20.59
C ASN A 311 -24.85 10.55 21.21
N THR A 312 -23.69 10.22 21.69
CA THR A 312 -22.76 11.25 22.14
C THR A 312 -21.87 11.63 20.95
N ASN A 313 -21.78 12.92 20.69
CA ASN A 313 -20.94 13.57 19.66
C ASN A 313 -19.43 13.28 19.77
N ASN A 314 -19.05 12.26 20.49
CA ASN A 314 -17.68 11.79 20.73
C ASN A 314 -17.47 10.43 20.12
N TRP A 315 -17.51 10.36 18.79
CA TRP A 315 -16.87 9.26 18.07
C TRP A 315 -15.37 9.37 18.31
N GLN A 316 -14.93 8.93 19.47
CA GLN A 316 -13.53 8.77 19.76
C GLN A 316 -13.10 7.45 19.14
N TYR A 317 -12.29 7.55 18.13
CA TYR A 317 -11.67 6.40 17.49
C TYR A 317 -10.66 5.80 18.44
N SER A 318 -11.00 4.74 19.12
CA SER A 318 -10.02 3.99 19.87
C SER A 318 -9.37 2.95 18.96
N LEU A 319 -8.09 3.13 18.75
CA LEU A 319 -7.22 2.16 18.14
C LEU A 319 -6.81 1.20 19.26
N GLN A 320 -7.41 0.04 19.27
CA GLN A 320 -6.96 -1.01 20.17
C GLN A 320 -5.95 -1.87 19.41
N ALA A 321 -4.67 -1.59 19.59
CA ALA A 321 -3.60 -2.44 19.12
C ALA A 321 -3.18 -3.37 20.25
N SER A 322 -3.82 -4.53 20.36
CA SER A 322 -3.30 -5.60 21.19
C SER A 322 -2.16 -6.31 20.46
N LYS A 323 -1.09 -6.68 21.18
CA LYS A 323 0.00 -7.50 20.66
C LYS A 323 -0.47 -8.83 20.05
N LYS A 324 -1.65 -9.29 20.41
CA LYS A 324 -2.22 -10.58 20.01
C LYS A 324 -3.31 -10.47 18.95
N ASN A 325 -3.68 -9.27 18.53
CA ASN A 325 -4.72 -9.08 17.53
C ASN A 325 -4.30 -9.69 16.19
N GLU A 326 -5.26 -10.34 15.52
CA GLU A 326 -5.05 -10.93 14.20
C GLU A 326 -6.07 -10.39 13.19
N ALA A 327 -5.63 -10.28 11.97
CA ALA A 327 -6.47 -9.95 10.82
C ALA A 327 -5.96 -10.66 9.59
N ASP A 328 -6.86 -10.95 8.66
CA ASP A 328 -6.51 -11.50 7.35
C ASP A 328 -7.43 -10.97 6.26
N GLY A 329 -7.09 -11.25 5.04
CA GLY A 329 -7.93 -10.92 3.91
C GLY A 329 -7.27 -11.23 2.59
N TYR A 330 -8.02 -11.00 1.53
CA TYR A 330 -7.52 -11.19 0.17
C TYR A 330 -8.19 -10.24 -0.80
N TYR A 331 -7.57 -10.07 -1.93
CA TYR A 331 -8.21 -9.46 -3.07
C TYR A 331 -7.95 -10.27 -4.35
N LEU A 332 -8.90 -10.16 -5.25
CA LEU A 332 -8.82 -10.61 -6.63
C LEU A 332 -9.14 -9.42 -7.50
N LEU A 333 -8.26 -9.05 -8.41
CA LEU A 333 -8.52 -7.98 -9.35
C LEU A 333 -8.27 -8.43 -10.78
N GLY A 334 -8.98 -7.77 -11.69
CA GLY A 334 -8.77 -7.93 -13.11
C GLY A 334 -8.94 -6.59 -13.82
N THR A 335 -8.13 -6.35 -14.84
CA THR A 335 -8.33 -5.29 -15.80
C THR A 335 -8.29 -5.84 -17.21
N TYR A 336 -9.10 -5.26 -18.09
CA TYR A 336 -9.17 -5.67 -19.49
C TYR A 336 -9.20 -4.45 -20.42
N GLU A 337 -8.22 -4.35 -21.29
CA GLU A 337 -8.18 -3.29 -22.31
C GLU A 337 -9.19 -3.57 -23.43
N LEU A 338 -10.38 -2.98 -23.32
CA LEU A 338 -11.45 -3.10 -24.31
C LEU A 338 -11.04 -2.46 -25.64
N ALA A 339 -10.42 -1.29 -25.57
CA ALA A 339 -9.84 -0.54 -26.67
C ALA A 339 -8.60 0.23 -26.17
N LYS A 340 -7.76 0.74 -27.06
CA LYS A 340 -6.53 1.50 -26.68
C LYS A 340 -6.77 2.59 -25.62
N GLN A 341 -7.97 3.17 -25.59
CA GLN A 341 -8.33 4.25 -24.68
C GLN A 341 -9.17 3.78 -23.49
N PHE A 342 -9.81 2.60 -23.57
CA PHE A 342 -10.76 2.13 -22.57
C PHE A 342 -10.28 0.85 -21.92
N GLU A 343 -10.23 0.87 -20.59
CA GLU A 343 -9.89 -0.29 -19.76
C GLU A 343 -11.00 -0.51 -18.73
N LEU A 344 -11.56 -1.71 -18.72
CA LEU A 344 -12.52 -2.15 -17.72
C LEU A 344 -11.75 -2.67 -16.51
N ILE A 345 -12.28 -2.41 -15.32
CA ILE A 345 -11.67 -2.87 -14.07
C ILE A 345 -12.70 -3.51 -13.15
N ALA A 346 -12.28 -4.56 -12.47
CA ALA A 346 -13.04 -5.18 -11.40
C ALA A 346 -12.11 -5.67 -10.30
N ARG A 347 -12.49 -5.48 -9.04
CA ARG A 347 -11.79 -6.03 -7.87
C ARG A 347 -12.80 -6.48 -6.83
N TYR A 348 -12.64 -7.70 -6.34
CA TYR A 348 -13.32 -8.19 -5.15
C TYR A 348 -12.32 -8.35 -4.03
N ASP A 349 -12.60 -7.76 -2.88
CA ASP A 349 -11.74 -7.87 -1.71
C ASP A 349 -12.54 -8.20 -0.44
N VAL A 350 -11.88 -8.95 0.45
CA VAL A 350 -12.40 -9.33 1.76
C VAL A 350 -11.35 -8.99 2.81
N TYR A 351 -11.78 -8.37 3.89
CA TYR A 351 -10.93 -8.12 5.04
C TYR A 351 -11.65 -8.58 6.30
N ASN A 352 -10.99 -9.44 7.08
CA ASN A 352 -11.44 -9.95 8.35
C ASN A 352 -10.58 -9.34 9.45
N ARG A 353 -11.19 -8.49 10.26
CA ARG A 353 -10.53 -7.78 11.34
C ARG A 353 -10.79 -8.47 12.67
N MET A 354 -9.77 -8.56 13.53
CA MET A 354 -9.83 -9.16 14.87
C MET A 354 -10.32 -10.61 14.85
N THR A 355 -9.72 -11.42 13.98
CA THR A 355 -10.15 -12.82 13.75
C THR A 355 -10.00 -13.71 14.98
N ASN A 356 -9.16 -13.32 15.93
CA ASN A 356 -8.94 -14.03 17.20
C ASN A 356 -9.88 -13.60 18.33
N LEU A 357 -10.70 -12.55 18.15
CA LEU A 357 -11.60 -12.03 19.17
C LEU A 357 -13.05 -11.99 18.69
N LYS A 358 -13.84 -12.95 19.15
CA LYS A 358 -15.21 -13.20 18.64
C LYS A 358 -16.09 -11.95 18.65
N ASN A 359 -16.12 -11.18 19.72
CA ASN A 359 -16.96 -9.99 19.85
C ASN A 359 -16.44 -8.78 19.04
N GLU A 360 -15.12 -8.75 18.78
CA GLU A 360 -14.44 -7.69 18.04
C GLU A 360 -14.29 -8.02 16.56
N TYR A 361 -14.66 -9.23 16.14
CA TYR A 361 -14.58 -9.68 14.76
C TYR A 361 -15.49 -8.85 13.86
N ARG A 362 -14.92 -8.35 12.77
CA ARG A 362 -15.62 -7.61 11.71
C ARG A 362 -15.18 -8.15 10.35
N GLN A 363 -16.14 -8.29 9.45
CA GLN A 363 -15.86 -8.68 8.08
C GLN A 363 -16.29 -7.56 7.14
N PHE A 364 -15.39 -7.19 6.24
CA PHE A 364 -15.63 -6.21 5.18
C PHE A 364 -15.48 -6.90 3.82
N LYS A 365 -16.45 -6.68 2.95
CA LYS A 365 -16.45 -7.18 1.58
C LYS A 365 -16.70 -6.02 0.64
N THR A 366 -15.85 -5.88 -0.38
CA THR A 366 -15.98 -4.80 -1.36
C THR A 366 -15.89 -5.36 -2.77
N LEU A 367 -16.86 -5.03 -3.61
CA LEU A 367 -16.78 -5.22 -5.05
C LEU A 367 -16.59 -3.84 -5.69
N THR A 368 -15.40 -3.60 -6.25
CA THR A 368 -15.11 -2.37 -7.00
C THR A 368 -15.16 -2.68 -8.48
N THR A 369 -15.95 -1.93 -9.22
CA THR A 369 -16.00 -1.99 -10.69
C THR A 369 -15.76 -0.59 -11.24
N GLY A 370 -15.32 -0.49 -12.48
CA GLY A 370 -15.10 0.81 -13.08
C GLY A 370 -14.53 0.77 -14.49
N ILE A 371 -14.25 1.96 -14.96
CA ILE A 371 -13.66 2.20 -16.27
C ILE A 371 -12.56 3.23 -16.17
N SER A 372 -11.49 3.02 -16.93
CA SER A 372 -10.39 3.97 -17.10
C SER A 372 -10.38 4.44 -18.55
N TYR A 373 -10.39 5.76 -18.75
CA TYR A 373 -10.25 6.39 -20.07
C TYR A 373 -8.89 7.06 -20.20
N LYS A 374 -8.06 6.54 -21.10
CA LYS A 374 -6.69 7.02 -21.36
C LYS A 374 -6.72 8.14 -22.40
N LEU A 375 -6.33 9.36 -22.00
CA LEU A 375 -6.19 10.52 -22.86
C LEU A 375 -4.85 10.48 -23.62
N LYS A 376 -3.79 10.20 -22.90
CA LYS A 376 -2.42 9.97 -23.37
C LYS A 376 -1.83 8.83 -22.54
N ASP A 377 -0.61 8.43 -22.74
CA ASP A 377 0.09 7.33 -22.04
C ASP A 377 -0.43 7.02 -20.63
N TYR A 378 -0.26 7.95 -19.68
CA TYR A 378 -0.69 7.84 -18.28
C TYR A 378 -1.72 8.90 -17.86
N ASP A 379 -1.98 9.89 -18.74
CA ASP A 379 -3.01 10.89 -18.50
C ASP A 379 -4.37 10.24 -18.74
N ARG A 380 -5.15 10.13 -17.66
CA ARG A 380 -6.40 9.38 -17.72
C ARG A 380 -7.44 9.87 -16.72
N VAL A 381 -8.67 9.54 -17.01
CA VAL A 381 -9.82 9.63 -16.09
C VAL A 381 -10.22 8.23 -15.65
N ASP A 382 -10.24 8.00 -14.37
CA ASP A 382 -10.70 6.75 -13.75
C ASP A 382 -12.04 6.99 -13.05
N ILE A 383 -13.02 6.11 -13.27
CA ILE A 383 -14.31 6.11 -12.56
C ILE A 383 -14.45 4.76 -11.91
N ASN A 384 -14.56 4.74 -10.59
CA ASN A 384 -14.71 3.52 -9.79
C ASN A 384 -15.96 3.60 -8.92
N TYR A 385 -16.71 2.53 -8.85
CA TYR A 385 -17.78 2.34 -7.91
C TYR A 385 -17.51 1.14 -7.03
N ALA A 386 -17.39 1.38 -5.72
CA ALA A 386 -17.16 0.34 -4.72
C ALA A 386 -18.47 0.02 -3.99
N TYR A 387 -18.95 -1.18 -4.21
CA TYR A 387 -20.09 -1.74 -3.50
C TYR A 387 -19.58 -2.41 -2.22
N ASN A 388 -19.91 -1.80 -1.08
CA ASN A 388 -19.36 -2.17 0.22
C ASN A 388 -20.40 -2.92 1.06
N LYS A 389 -19.94 -3.97 1.77
CA LYS A 389 -20.70 -4.65 2.82
C LYS A 389 -19.81 -4.86 4.02
N ALA A 390 -20.35 -4.62 5.20
CA ALA A 390 -19.69 -4.92 6.45
C ALA A 390 -20.61 -5.67 7.39
N SER A 391 -20.08 -6.52 8.25
CA SER A 391 -20.85 -7.31 9.22
C SER A 391 -20.06 -7.58 10.49
N ALA A 392 -20.80 -7.72 11.59
CA ALA A 392 -20.31 -8.10 12.90
C ALA A 392 -21.14 -9.27 13.46
N PRO A 393 -20.94 -10.52 12.95
CA PRO A 393 -21.88 -11.63 13.18
C PRO A 393 -21.98 -12.05 14.64
N HIS A 394 -21.09 -11.59 15.51
CA HIS A 394 -21.06 -11.91 16.93
C HIS A 394 -21.34 -10.71 17.85
N ASN A 395 -21.70 -9.55 17.27
CA ASN A 395 -21.99 -8.33 18.00
C ASN A 395 -23.15 -7.60 17.30
N GLN A 396 -24.37 -7.78 17.82
CA GLN A 396 -25.58 -7.25 17.20
C GLN A 396 -25.58 -5.69 17.13
N ALA A 397 -25.10 -5.04 18.16
CA ALA A 397 -25.04 -3.57 18.19
C ALA A 397 -24.07 -3.04 17.13
N ALA A 398 -22.91 -3.64 17.02
CA ALA A 398 -21.94 -3.32 15.97
C ALA A 398 -22.50 -3.63 14.56
N ASP A 399 -23.17 -4.76 14.39
CA ASP A 399 -23.75 -5.13 13.09
C ASP A 399 -24.81 -4.11 12.61
N GLN A 400 -25.59 -3.56 13.54
CA GLN A 400 -26.55 -2.49 13.21
C GLN A 400 -25.86 -1.23 12.72
N ILE A 401 -24.76 -0.83 13.38
CA ILE A 401 -23.96 0.32 12.95
C ILE A 401 -23.37 0.07 11.55
N LEU A 402 -22.88 -1.15 11.31
CA LEU A 402 -22.28 -1.53 10.04
C LEU A 402 -23.23 -1.53 8.85
N LYS A 403 -24.54 -1.55 9.09
CA LYS A 403 -25.55 -1.38 8.03
C LYS A 403 -25.52 0.00 7.36
N SER A 404 -24.98 1.00 8.03
CA SER A 404 -24.75 2.34 7.47
C SER A 404 -23.52 2.43 6.57
N PHE A 405 -22.79 1.33 6.38
CA PHE A 405 -21.61 1.26 5.51
C PHE A 405 -22.01 1.46 4.05
N GLY A 406 -21.81 2.68 3.56
CA GLY A 406 -22.24 3.07 2.23
C GLY A 406 -21.29 2.66 1.12
N ASN A 407 -21.84 2.70 -0.09
CA ASN A 407 -21.06 2.53 -1.31
C ASN A 407 -20.24 3.79 -1.60
N LEU A 408 -19.17 3.66 -2.36
CA LEU A 408 -18.25 4.75 -2.67
C LEU A 408 -18.14 4.93 -4.18
N LEU A 409 -18.58 6.08 -4.68
CA LEU A 409 -18.24 6.56 -6.01
C LEU A 409 -16.92 7.33 -5.93
N SER A 410 -16.00 7.05 -6.84
CA SER A 410 -14.74 7.79 -6.98
C SER A 410 -14.49 8.12 -8.44
N ILE A 411 -14.13 9.38 -8.70
CA ILE A 411 -13.71 9.85 -10.03
C ILE A 411 -12.34 10.51 -9.85
N GLN A 412 -11.37 10.14 -10.64
CA GLN A 412 -10.01 10.70 -10.53
C GLN A 412 -9.45 11.05 -11.90
N TYR A 413 -8.90 12.24 -12.00
CA TYR A 413 -8.07 12.63 -13.13
C TYR A 413 -6.60 12.55 -12.73
N THR A 414 -5.81 11.85 -13.53
CA THR A 414 -4.36 11.70 -13.34
C THR A 414 -3.64 12.37 -14.48
N ILE A 415 -2.69 13.26 -14.16
CA ILE A 415 -1.78 13.93 -15.09
C ILE A 415 -0.37 13.52 -14.74
N VAL A 416 0.43 13.07 -15.73
CA VAL A 416 1.84 12.71 -15.52
C VAL A 416 2.73 13.76 -16.14
N LEU A 417 3.62 14.30 -15.32
CA LEU A 417 4.65 15.27 -15.70
C LEU A 417 5.94 14.51 -16.06
N LYS A 418 6.45 14.71 -17.28
CA LYS A 418 7.68 14.09 -17.80
C LYS A 418 8.71 15.14 -18.14
#